data_6eb5ff5aeca3c51cd9f95fff8e6dde58
#
_entry.id   6eb5ff5aeca3c51cd9f95fff8e6dde58
#
_cell.length_a   1.000
_cell.length_b   1.000
_cell.length_c   1.000
_cell.angle_alpha   90.00
_cell.angle_beta   90.00
_cell.angle_gamma   90.00
#
_symmetry.space_group_name_H-M   'P 1'
#
loop_
_entity.id
_entity.type
_entity.pdbx_description
1 polymer ?
#
loop_
_entity_poly.entity_id
_entity_poly.type
_entity_poly.pdbx_seq_one_letter_code
_entity_poly.pdbx_strand_id
1 'polypeptide(L)'
;SNHSVKFVHISTDHLFLGDQELSTEEANPNPQNNYAKTKLQGEQQVLEKCKEALVIRTNFFGWGAKYRQSFSDFILNNLRNNKSIDLFSDVYFTPILIEELSKRTHQLIDSNSTGVFNIVGSERLSKYEFGIKLSNFFNLNDGLIKAISLNDSQKIVKRPKDMSLSNAKFCQKLNCKVASLDEQLQTFKKQEVVSAAKQVLLDVIPYGRHYIDEDDISSVVDVLRYGMLTQGPKITEFENKVANYVGSKYAVAVANGTAALHLACMALKLGEGDEAITSPNTFVATSNCILYVGAKTVFVDIDKKTLNIDIDQIEQVIQSSNNIRAIFPVHFAGLPCDMERIKQLAVKYNLAIVEDASHALGATYIDGSKVGNCQYSDMTVLSFHPVKGISAGEGGMITTNDELLYRKLTILRSHGITKGNFEFPGVSLPDNLLI
;
A
#
# COMPACT_ATOMS: atom_id res chain seq x y z
N SER A 1 -3.93 24.29 15.75
CA SER A 1 -2.50 24.53 15.52
C SER A 1 -2.16 24.04 14.14
N ASN A 2 -1.80 24.96 13.22
CA ASN A 2 -1.33 24.62 11.89
C ASN A 2 0.02 23.91 12.03
N HIS A 3 0.03 22.60 11.85
CA HIS A 3 1.25 21.87 11.59
C HIS A 3 1.61 22.16 10.12
N SER A 4 2.63 22.99 9.88
CA SER A 4 3.17 23.21 8.53
C SER A 4 3.91 21.95 8.08
N VAL A 5 3.22 21.05 7.40
CA VAL A 5 3.82 19.88 6.77
C VAL A 5 4.34 20.29 5.40
N LYS A 6 5.64 20.09 5.16
CA LYS A 6 6.25 20.33 3.85
C LYS A 6 5.81 19.28 2.85
N PHE A 7 5.16 19.71 1.76
CA PHE A 7 4.74 18.82 0.69
C PHE A 7 5.81 18.77 -0.41
N VAL A 8 6.29 17.57 -0.74
CA VAL A 8 7.25 17.34 -1.82
C VAL A 8 6.64 16.44 -2.89
N HIS A 9 6.59 16.92 -4.12
CA HIS A 9 6.09 16.19 -5.29
C HIS A 9 7.23 15.80 -6.22
N ILE A 10 7.43 14.51 -6.44
CA ILE A 10 8.40 14.01 -7.42
C ILE A 10 7.75 13.91 -8.78
N SER A 11 8.26 14.68 -9.73
CA SER A 11 7.84 14.71 -11.12
C SER A 11 8.87 14.04 -12.05
N THR A 12 8.91 14.42 -13.31
CA THR A 12 9.67 13.74 -14.37
C THR A 12 10.34 14.74 -15.31
N ASP A 13 11.34 14.27 -16.03
CA ASP A 13 11.99 14.93 -17.15
C ASP A 13 11.21 14.86 -18.49
N HIS A 14 10.17 14.03 -18.58
CA HIS A 14 9.38 13.79 -19.80
C HIS A 14 8.42 14.93 -20.18
N LEU A 15 8.46 16.07 -19.52
CA LEU A 15 7.45 17.14 -19.65
C LEU A 15 7.61 17.98 -20.91
N PHE A 16 8.75 17.91 -21.60
CA PHE A 16 9.11 18.80 -22.69
C PHE A 16 8.99 18.13 -24.06
N LEU A 17 9.00 18.93 -25.13
CA LEU A 17 8.93 18.44 -26.52
C LEU A 17 10.17 17.62 -26.91
N GLY A 18 11.31 17.95 -26.33
CA GLY A 18 12.59 17.28 -26.62
C GLY A 18 13.34 17.91 -27.82
N ASP A 19 13.12 19.18 -28.07
CA ASP A 19 13.74 20.00 -29.10
C ASP A 19 14.80 20.98 -28.53
N GLN A 20 14.93 21.01 -27.20
CA GLN A 20 15.91 21.84 -26.49
C GLN A 20 16.74 20.98 -25.54
N GLU A 21 18.02 21.28 -25.47
CA GLU A 21 18.95 20.71 -24.50
C GLU A 21 18.85 21.44 -23.17
N LEU A 22 19.06 20.69 -22.08
CA LEU A 22 19.14 21.21 -20.71
C LEU A 22 18.00 22.18 -20.35
N SER A 23 16.76 21.71 -20.58
CA SER A 23 15.55 22.49 -20.27
C SER A 23 15.56 22.98 -18.82
N THR A 24 15.27 24.28 -18.63
CA THR A 24 15.19 24.90 -17.30
C THR A 24 13.80 24.76 -16.70
N GLU A 25 13.63 25.19 -15.46
CA GLU A 25 12.33 25.19 -14.78
C GLU A 25 11.32 26.16 -15.41
N GLU A 26 11.81 27.18 -16.11
CA GLU A 26 11.03 28.22 -16.82
C GLU A 26 10.60 27.77 -18.22
N ALA A 27 11.18 26.68 -18.75
CA ALA A 27 10.80 26.14 -20.05
C ALA A 27 9.34 25.69 -20.07
N ASN A 28 8.62 25.99 -21.15
CA ASN A 28 7.20 25.63 -21.27
C ASN A 28 7.02 24.13 -21.47
N PRO A 29 6.29 23.44 -20.58
CA PRO A 29 6.01 22.03 -20.73
C PRO A 29 5.15 21.73 -21.97
N ASN A 30 5.52 20.71 -22.75
CA ASN A 30 4.78 20.21 -23.89
C ASN A 30 4.83 18.66 -23.92
N PRO A 31 4.05 18.01 -23.05
CA PRO A 31 4.13 16.57 -22.84
C PRO A 31 3.64 15.77 -24.04
N GLN A 32 4.44 14.80 -24.51
CA GLN A 32 4.22 14.05 -25.75
C GLN A 32 3.42 12.76 -25.56
N ASN A 33 3.17 12.33 -24.32
CA ASN A 33 2.45 11.08 -24.03
C ASN A 33 1.59 11.23 -22.77
N ASN A 34 0.71 10.25 -22.52
CA ASN A 34 -0.23 10.31 -21.40
C ASN A 34 0.45 10.31 -20.03
N TYR A 35 1.57 9.59 -19.87
CA TYR A 35 2.35 9.62 -18.64
C TYR A 35 2.83 11.04 -18.31
N ALA A 36 3.45 11.70 -19.29
CA ALA A 36 3.95 13.07 -19.11
C ALA A 36 2.79 14.07 -18.86
N LYS A 37 1.65 13.90 -19.54
CA LYS A 37 0.43 14.72 -19.32
C LYS A 37 -0.09 14.61 -17.90
N THR A 38 -0.23 13.40 -17.37
CA THR A 38 -0.71 13.19 -16.00
C THR A 38 0.28 13.70 -14.96
N LYS A 39 1.59 13.59 -15.23
CA LYS A 39 2.61 14.18 -14.34
C LYS A 39 2.55 15.70 -14.33
N LEU A 40 2.38 16.33 -15.48
CA LEU A 40 2.21 17.80 -15.57
C LEU A 40 0.95 18.27 -14.85
N GLN A 41 -0.17 17.59 -15.04
CA GLN A 41 -1.40 17.89 -14.31
C GLN A 41 -1.21 17.79 -12.79
N GLY A 42 -0.47 16.78 -12.34
CA GLY A 42 -0.11 16.63 -10.92
C GLY A 42 0.71 17.79 -10.39
N GLU A 43 1.73 18.26 -11.13
CA GLU A 43 2.51 19.47 -10.77
C GLU A 43 1.61 20.69 -10.62
N GLN A 44 0.76 20.95 -11.62
CA GLN A 44 -0.13 22.10 -11.65
C GLN A 44 -1.11 22.10 -10.47
N GLN A 45 -1.75 20.97 -10.20
CA GLN A 45 -2.67 20.84 -9.07
C GLN A 45 -1.98 21.02 -7.72
N VAL A 46 -0.76 20.47 -7.57
CA VAL A 46 0.01 20.63 -6.34
C VAL A 46 0.37 22.10 -6.10
N LEU A 47 0.89 22.80 -7.11
CA LEU A 47 1.29 24.20 -7.00
C LEU A 47 0.09 25.13 -6.82
N GLU A 48 -1.07 24.81 -7.39
CA GLU A 48 -2.32 25.55 -7.19
C GLU A 48 -2.83 25.46 -5.76
N LYS A 49 -2.85 24.22 -5.22
CA LYS A 49 -3.44 23.95 -3.88
C LYS A 49 -2.47 24.18 -2.73
N CYS A 50 -1.18 24.05 -2.96
CA CYS A 50 -0.13 24.20 -1.95
C CYS A 50 1.02 25.07 -2.48
N LYS A 51 0.94 26.37 -2.28
CA LYS A 51 1.97 27.35 -2.72
C LYS A 51 3.34 27.11 -2.10
N GLU A 52 3.39 26.45 -0.95
CA GLU A 52 4.60 26.08 -0.24
C GLU A 52 5.19 24.73 -0.68
N ALA A 53 4.57 24.07 -1.65
CA ALA A 53 5.03 22.77 -2.13
C ALA A 53 6.39 22.88 -2.85
N LEU A 54 7.20 21.83 -2.71
CA LEU A 54 8.42 21.61 -3.47
C LEU A 54 8.14 20.56 -4.56
N VAL A 55 8.26 20.96 -5.83
CA VAL A 55 8.12 20.06 -6.98
C VAL A 55 9.51 19.77 -7.55
N ILE A 56 9.85 18.49 -7.69
CA ILE A 56 11.15 18.04 -8.16
C ILE A 56 10.99 17.31 -9.48
N ARG A 57 11.54 17.87 -10.57
CA ARG A 57 11.69 17.22 -11.86
C ARG A 57 13.03 16.49 -11.90
N THR A 58 13.02 15.22 -12.26
CA THR A 58 14.23 14.41 -12.19
C THR A 58 14.21 13.20 -13.11
N ASN A 59 15.39 12.64 -13.36
CA ASN A 59 15.58 11.32 -13.94
C ASN A 59 16.74 10.63 -13.21
N PHE A 60 16.46 9.63 -12.44
CA PHE A 60 17.43 9.00 -11.57
C PHE A 60 17.76 7.56 -11.96
N PHE A 61 18.93 7.12 -11.55
CA PHE A 61 19.36 5.72 -11.59
C PHE A 61 19.70 5.22 -10.20
N GLY A 62 19.76 3.90 -10.03
CA GLY A 62 20.03 3.25 -8.75
C GLY A 62 19.63 1.79 -8.80
N TRP A 63 19.91 1.05 -7.72
CA TRP A 63 19.43 -0.32 -7.57
C TRP A 63 17.90 -0.31 -7.40
N GLY A 64 17.22 -1.12 -8.21
CA GLY A 64 15.77 -1.28 -8.13
C GLY A 64 15.35 -2.12 -6.91
N ALA A 65 14.07 -2.08 -6.60
CA ALA A 65 13.49 -2.95 -5.60
C ALA A 65 13.34 -4.40 -6.15
N LYS A 66 13.27 -5.40 -5.25
CA LYS A 66 13.13 -6.82 -5.64
C LYS A 66 11.98 -7.08 -6.63
N TYR A 67 10.92 -6.28 -6.54
CA TYR A 67 9.72 -6.42 -7.39
C TYR A 67 9.70 -5.51 -8.61
N ARG A 68 10.69 -4.63 -8.78
CA ARG A 68 10.75 -3.68 -9.91
C ARG A 68 12.19 -3.38 -10.31
N GLN A 69 12.55 -3.83 -11.51
CA GLN A 69 13.85 -3.58 -12.11
C GLN A 69 13.99 -2.11 -12.53
N SER A 70 15.11 -1.47 -12.17
CA SER A 70 15.49 -0.14 -12.64
C SER A 70 16.12 -0.21 -14.03
N PHE A 71 16.36 0.96 -14.67
CA PHE A 71 17.06 1.01 -15.95
C PHE A 71 18.52 0.55 -15.82
N SER A 72 19.21 0.90 -14.74
CA SER A 72 20.57 0.42 -14.45
C SER A 72 20.59 -1.10 -14.21
N ASP A 73 19.61 -1.67 -13.47
CA ASP A 73 19.50 -3.11 -13.29
C ASP A 73 19.26 -3.84 -14.62
N PHE A 74 18.40 -3.27 -15.48
CA PHE A 74 18.14 -3.84 -16.80
C PHE A 74 19.43 -4.00 -17.58
N ILE A 75 20.27 -2.96 -17.63
CA ILE A 75 21.56 -3.00 -18.33
C ILE A 75 22.47 -4.04 -17.67
N LEU A 76 22.75 -3.91 -16.38
CA LEU A 76 23.70 -4.76 -15.67
C LEU A 76 23.30 -6.25 -15.71
N ASN A 77 22.02 -6.56 -15.47
CA ASN A 77 21.55 -7.95 -15.45
C ASN A 77 21.65 -8.61 -16.84
N ASN A 78 21.33 -7.88 -17.91
CA ASN A 78 21.47 -8.45 -19.26
C ASN A 78 22.94 -8.70 -19.61
N LEU A 79 23.82 -7.72 -19.38
CA LEU A 79 25.25 -7.87 -19.67
C LEU A 79 25.91 -8.98 -18.84
N ARG A 80 25.57 -9.13 -17.57
CA ARG A 80 26.04 -10.23 -16.71
C ARG A 80 25.59 -11.60 -17.20
N ASN A 81 24.44 -11.66 -17.85
CA ASN A 81 23.92 -12.89 -18.46
C ASN A 81 24.33 -13.05 -19.94
N ASN A 82 25.33 -12.30 -20.41
CA ASN A 82 25.81 -12.31 -21.80
C ASN A 82 24.71 -12.07 -22.83
N LYS A 83 23.69 -11.29 -22.50
CA LYS A 83 22.60 -10.92 -23.41
C LYS A 83 22.86 -9.56 -24.05
N SER A 84 22.73 -9.47 -25.38
CA SER A 84 22.79 -8.17 -26.07
C SER A 84 21.56 -7.33 -25.76
N ILE A 85 21.73 -6.02 -25.69
CA ILE A 85 20.69 -5.03 -25.47
C ILE A 85 20.81 -3.90 -26.49
N ASP A 86 19.66 -3.32 -26.85
CA ASP A 86 19.57 -2.17 -27.73
C ASP A 86 19.31 -0.91 -26.88
N LEU A 87 20.15 0.10 -27.02
CA LEU A 87 20.00 1.39 -26.32
C LEU A 87 19.99 2.55 -27.31
N PHE A 88 19.14 3.54 -27.06
CA PHE A 88 19.00 4.71 -27.92
C PHE A 88 20.23 5.62 -27.87
N SER A 89 20.83 5.89 -29.03
CA SER A 89 21.94 6.84 -29.18
C SER A 89 21.47 8.27 -29.37
N ASP A 90 20.20 8.49 -29.68
CA ASP A 90 19.57 9.78 -29.95
C ASP A 90 18.46 10.16 -28.93
N VAL A 91 18.47 9.53 -27.75
CA VAL A 91 17.60 9.88 -26.62
C VAL A 91 18.46 10.29 -25.43
N TYR A 92 18.45 11.57 -25.12
CA TYR A 92 19.32 12.21 -24.14
C TYR A 92 18.60 12.46 -22.80
N PHE A 93 19.37 12.47 -21.72
CA PHE A 93 18.90 12.75 -20.35
C PHE A 93 20.07 13.17 -19.45
N THR A 94 19.78 13.62 -18.25
CA THR A 94 20.75 14.00 -17.23
C THR A 94 20.61 13.14 -15.98
N PRO A 95 21.16 11.90 -15.98
CA PRO A 95 20.95 10.94 -14.90
C PRO A 95 21.59 11.39 -13.59
N ILE A 96 20.88 11.19 -12.47
CA ILE A 96 21.39 11.40 -11.13
C ILE A 96 21.22 10.14 -10.29
N LEU A 97 22.19 9.80 -9.43
CA LEU A 97 22.06 8.70 -8.51
C LEU A 97 20.97 8.99 -7.47
N ILE A 98 20.14 8.00 -7.17
CA ILE A 98 19.01 8.15 -6.21
C ILE A 98 19.45 8.67 -4.84
N GLU A 99 20.63 8.31 -4.36
CA GLU A 99 21.21 8.82 -3.11
C GLU A 99 21.51 10.31 -3.19
N GLU A 100 22.12 10.77 -4.30
CA GLU A 100 22.40 12.18 -4.51
C GLU A 100 21.11 12.98 -4.68
N LEU A 101 20.12 12.45 -5.40
CA LEU A 101 18.78 13.03 -5.50
C LEU A 101 18.15 13.21 -4.12
N SER A 102 18.17 12.16 -3.29
CA SER A 102 17.62 12.19 -1.93
C SER A 102 18.30 13.26 -1.07
N LYS A 103 19.64 13.28 -1.06
CA LYS A 103 20.44 14.27 -0.33
C LYS A 103 20.08 15.71 -0.73
N ARG A 104 20.00 16.01 -2.04
CA ARG A 104 19.66 17.36 -2.53
C ARG A 104 18.22 17.74 -2.23
N THR A 105 17.31 16.77 -2.30
CA THR A 105 15.92 16.98 -1.88
C THR A 105 15.81 17.41 -0.42
N HIS A 106 16.50 16.70 0.50
CA HIS A 106 16.52 17.08 1.92
C HIS A 106 17.14 18.48 2.13
N GLN A 107 18.22 18.80 1.46
CA GLN A 107 18.82 20.14 1.56
C GLN A 107 17.87 21.27 1.08
N LEU A 108 17.07 21.04 0.04
CA LEU A 108 16.03 21.98 -0.37
C LEU A 108 14.89 22.09 0.64
N ILE A 109 14.51 21.00 1.28
CA ILE A 109 13.53 20.99 2.37
C ILE A 109 14.05 21.81 3.56
N ASP A 110 15.28 21.57 4.00
CA ASP A 110 15.92 22.23 5.14
C ASP A 110 16.10 23.75 4.88
N SER A 111 16.31 24.13 3.61
CA SER A 111 16.40 25.54 3.20
C SER A 111 15.03 26.20 2.96
N ASN A 112 13.93 25.55 3.33
CA ASN A 112 12.56 25.99 3.11
C ASN A 112 12.25 26.40 1.66
N SER A 113 12.88 25.74 0.68
CA SER A 113 12.65 26.01 -0.72
C SER A 113 11.24 25.60 -1.15
N THR A 114 10.66 26.36 -2.10
CA THR A 114 9.30 26.13 -2.64
C THR A 114 9.32 26.27 -4.16
N GLY A 115 8.29 25.77 -4.83
CA GLY A 115 8.17 25.81 -6.28
C GLY A 115 8.91 24.68 -6.98
N VAL A 116 9.24 24.86 -8.26
CA VAL A 116 9.81 23.82 -9.12
C VAL A 116 11.34 23.88 -9.12
N PHE A 117 11.97 22.71 -8.97
CA PHE A 117 13.41 22.51 -9.12
C PHE A 117 13.71 21.27 -9.96
N ASN A 118 14.65 21.40 -10.89
CA ASN A 118 15.23 20.28 -11.63
C ASN A 118 16.39 19.69 -10.81
N ILE A 119 16.22 18.55 -10.17
CA ILE A 119 17.33 17.87 -9.47
C ILE A 119 17.81 16.73 -10.34
N VAL A 120 18.90 16.97 -11.06
CA VAL A 120 19.48 16.07 -12.05
C VAL A 120 21.00 16.09 -11.99
N GLY A 121 21.63 15.14 -12.70
CA GLY A 121 23.08 15.04 -12.82
C GLY A 121 23.72 16.24 -13.55
N SER A 122 25.04 16.24 -13.61
CA SER A 122 25.83 17.30 -14.27
C SER A 122 26.12 17.00 -15.74
N GLU A 123 25.90 15.78 -16.20
CA GLU A 123 26.25 15.32 -17.53
C GLU A 123 25.00 14.98 -18.36
N ARG A 124 24.89 15.56 -19.56
CA ARG A 124 23.91 15.17 -20.57
C ARG A 124 24.47 14.03 -21.39
N LEU A 125 23.78 12.90 -21.41
CA LEU A 125 24.18 11.66 -22.09
C LEU A 125 23.00 11.05 -22.83
N SER A 126 23.29 10.34 -23.94
CA SER A 126 22.31 9.43 -24.51
C SER A 126 22.14 8.18 -23.63
N LYS A 127 21.04 7.46 -23.84
CA LYS A 127 20.83 6.16 -23.14
C LYS A 127 21.95 5.17 -23.48
N TYR A 128 22.45 5.20 -24.71
CA TYR A 128 23.58 4.37 -25.15
C TYR A 128 24.88 4.75 -24.42
N GLU A 129 25.27 6.04 -24.40
CA GLU A 129 26.48 6.50 -23.70
C GLU A 129 26.44 6.18 -22.22
N PHE A 130 25.29 6.35 -21.57
CA PHE A 130 25.11 5.93 -20.17
C PHE A 130 25.33 4.41 -20.00
N GLY A 131 24.79 3.59 -20.92
CA GLY A 131 25.00 2.14 -20.91
C GLY A 131 26.47 1.75 -21.06
N ILE A 132 27.19 2.40 -21.98
CA ILE A 132 28.64 2.19 -22.17
C ILE A 132 29.43 2.60 -20.90
N LYS A 133 29.17 3.78 -20.34
CA LYS A 133 29.82 4.20 -19.10
C LYS A 133 29.55 3.20 -17.96
N LEU A 134 28.31 2.76 -17.82
CA LEU A 134 27.91 1.81 -16.78
C LEU A 134 28.60 0.44 -16.97
N SER A 135 28.63 -0.11 -18.19
CA SER A 135 29.28 -1.39 -18.49
C SER A 135 30.77 -1.35 -18.19
N ASN A 136 31.46 -0.29 -18.59
CA ASN A 136 32.88 -0.11 -18.33
C ASN A 136 33.18 0.00 -16.82
N PHE A 137 32.32 0.71 -16.08
CA PHE A 137 32.50 0.86 -14.63
C PHE A 137 32.36 -0.47 -13.87
N PHE A 138 31.50 -1.39 -14.37
CA PHE A 138 31.28 -2.71 -13.81
C PHE A 138 32.14 -3.81 -14.46
N ASN A 139 33.07 -3.46 -15.35
CA ASN A 139 33.96 -4.38 -16.11
C ASN A 139 33.14 -5.44 -16.88
N LEU A 140 32.04 -5.01 -17.53
CA LEU A 140 31.19 -5.86 -18.35
C LEU A 140 31.47 -5.60 -19.85
N ASN A 141 31.09 -6.57 -20.67
CA ASN A 141 31.32 -6.48 -22.12
C ASN A 141 30.37 -5.46 -22.79
N ASP A 142 30.88 -4.28 -23.13
CA ASP A 142 30.17 -3.21 -23.80
C ASP A 142 29.83 -3.52 -25.26
N GLY A 143 30.53 -4.48 -25.90
CA GLY A 143 30.21 -4.98 -27.24
C GLY A 143 28.84 -5.64 -27.35
N LEU A 144 28.18 -5.95 -26.24
CA LEU A 144 26.79 -6.44 -26.19
C LEU A 144 25.76 -5.30 -26.24
N ILE A 145 26.18 -4.02 -26.17
CA ILE A 145 25.28 -2.89 -26.25
C ILE A 145 25.26 -2.36 -27.68
N LYS A 146 24.09 -2.41 -28.31
CA LYS A 146 23.90 -1.91 -29.66
C LYS A 146 23.25 -0.52 -29.62
N ALA A 147 23.84 0.41 -30.37
CA ALA A 147 23.25 1.72 -30.58
C ALA A 147 22.11 1.62 -31.60
N ILE A 148 20.94 2.12 -31.22
CA ILE A 148 19.77 2.24 -32.12
C ILE A 148 19.23 3.66 -32.12
N SER A 149 18.55 4.08 -33.19
CA SER A 149 17.81 5.32 -33.21
C SER A 149 16.37 5.15 -32.73
N LEU A 150 15.83 6.17 -32.06
CA LEU A 150 14.42 6.20 -31.68
C LEU A 150 13.49 6.06 -32.90
N ASN A 151 13.92 6.57 -34.05
CA ASN A 151 13.15 6.50 -35.29
C ASN A 151 13.02 5.08 -35.83
N ASP A 152 13.97 4.18 -35.54
CA ASP A 152 13.97 2.80 -36.02
C ASP A 152 13.02 1.89 -35.19
N SER A 153 12.47 2.43 -34.10
CA SER A 153 11.63 1.69 -33.17
C SER A 153 10.14 1.94 -33.42
N GLN A 154 9.51 1.11 -34.26
CA GLN A 154 8.10 1.26 -34.69
C GLN A 154 7.05 0.98 -33.60
N LYS A 155 7.42 0.49 -32.43
CA LYS A 155 6.47 -0.03 -31.39
C LYS A 155 6.46 0.79 -30.09
N ILE A 156 7.10 1.96 -30.03
CA ILE A 156 7.25 2.70 -28.78
C ILE A 156 6.33 3.92 -28.75
N VAL A 157 5.70 4.16 -27.61
CA VAL A 157 4.95 5.39 -27.32
C VAL A 157 5.83 6.60 -27.60
N LYS A 158 5.30 7.62 -28.27
CA LYS A 158 6.01 8.86 -28.61
C LYS A 158 6.75 9.42 -27.39
N ARG A 159 8.05 9.64 -27.53
CA ARG A 159 8.94 10.14 -26.47
C ARG A 159 9.74 11.32 -26.96
N PRO A 160 10.07 12.29 -26.10
CA PRO A 160 11.05 13.32 -26.41
C PRO A 160 12.42 12.71 -26.74
N LYS A 161 13.13 13.27 -27.72
CA LYS A 161 14.52 12.89 -28.00
C LYS A 161 15.49 13.49 -26.97
N ASP A 162 15.20 14.68 -26.49
CA ASP A 162 15.97 15.30 -25.43
C ASP A 162 15.12 15.54 -24.20
N MET A 163 15.46 14.87 -23.11
CA MET A 163 14.84 14.98 -21.78
C MET A 163 15.83 15.56 -20.78
N SER A 164 16.96 16.11 -21.27
CA SER A 164 17.95 16.68 -20.37
C SER A 164 17.41 17.94 -19.69
N LEU A 165 17.68 18.05 -18.40
CA LEU A 165 17.30 19.19 -17.57
C LEU A 165 18.53 19.93 -17.06
N SER A 166 18.40 21.24 -16.88
CA SER A 166 19.42 22.06 -16.25
C SER A 166 19.35 21.95 -14.73
N ASN A 167 20.47 21.74 -14.07
CA ASN A 167 20.60 21.69 -12.62
C ASN A 167 21.01 23.05 -12.00
N ALA A 168 21.10 24.10 -12.80
CA ALA A 168 21.66 25.39 -12.39
C ALA A 168 20.92 26.03 -11.23
N LYS A 169 19.58 25.98 -11.22
CA LYS A 169 18.74 26.63 -10.20
C LYS A 169 18.97 26.05 -8.81
N PHE A 170 18.95 24.72 -8.65
CA PHE A 170 19.18 24.14 -7.34
C PHE A 170 20.64 24.24 -6.91
N CYS A 171 21.59 24.13 -7.83
CA CYS A 171 23.01 24.33 -7.53
C CYS A 171 23.28 25.73 -7.02
N GLN A 172 22.70 26.75 -7.65
CA GLN A 172 22.78 28.13 -7.19
C GLN A 172 22.10 28.31 -5.81
N LYS A 173 20.90 27.76 -5.64
CA LYS A 173 20.13 27.86 -4.38
C LYS A 173 20.86 27.26 -3.20
N LEU A 174 21.50 26.11 -3.39
CA LEU A 174 22.22 25.37 -2.35
C LEU A 174 23.72 25.71 -2.27
N ASN A 175 24.20 26.60 -3.14
CA ASN A 175 25.63 26.89 -3.31
C ASN A 175 26.48 25.61 -3.38
N CYS A 176 26.09 24.68 -4.26
CA CYS A 176 26.71 23.37 -4.37
C CYS A 176 27.02 22.98 -5.80
N LYS A 177 27.86 21.96 -5.96
CA LYS A 177 28.06 21.23 -7.23
C LYS A 177 27.48 19.83 -7.10
N VAL A 178 26.93 19.31 -8.19
CA VAL A 178 26.55 17.90 -8.28
C VAL A 178 27.82 17.09 -8.53
N ALA A 179 27.94 15.96 -7.87
CA ALA A 179 29.02 15.01 -8.13
C ALA A 179 29.02 14.60 -9.62
N SER A 180 30.19 14.39 -10.20
CA SER A 180 30.32 13.86 -11.55
C SER A 180 29.62 12.51 -11.68
N LEU A 181 29.27 12.11 -12.89
CA LEU A 181 28.66 10.79 -13.10
C LEU A 181 29.59 9.66 -12.63
N ASP A 182 30.89 9.81 -12.85
CA ASP A 182 31.88 8.81 -12.43
C ASP A 182 31.95 8.64 -10.90
N GLU A 183 31.90 9.75 -10.14
CA GLU A 183 31.79 9.71 -8.68
C GLU A 183 30.48 9.04 -8.21
N GLN A 184 29.39 9.31 -8.90
CA GLN A 184 28.09 8.70 -8.63
C GLN A 184 28.09 7.20 -8.96
N LEU A 185 28.70 6.79 -10.08
CA LEU A 185 28.86 5.38 -10.45
C LEU A 185 29.77 4.64 -9.47
N GLN A 186 30.79 5.30 -8.94
CA GLN A 186 31.65 4.73 -7.88
C GLN A 186 30.83 4.46 -6.60
N THR A 187 29.98 5.41 -6.21
CA THR A 187 29.06 5.23 -5.07
C THR A 187 28.06 4.10 -5.34
N PHE A 188 27.48 4.07 -6.53
CA PHE A 188 26.53 3.05 -6.97
C PHE A 188 27.14 1.64 -6.93
N LYS A 189 28.41 1.47 -7.38
CA LYS A 189 29.13 0.21 -7.32
C LYS A 189 29.43 -0.22 -5.87
N LYS A 190 29.80 0.73 -4.99
CA LYS A 190 30.00 0.43 -3.56
C LYS A 190 28.71 -0.07 -2.88
N GLN A 191 27.55 0.46 -3.28
CA GLN A 191 26.26 0.02 -2.77
C GLN A 191 25.97 -1.45 -3.09
N GLU A 192 26.44 -1.96 -4.21
CA GLU A 192 26.29 -3.38 -4.56
C GLU A 192 27.05 -4.28 -3.57
N VAL A 193 28.29 -3.95 -3.26
CA VAL A 193 29.11 -4.71 -2.29
C VAL A 193 28.47 -4.69 -0.91
N VAL A 194 27.96 -3.52 -0.50
CA VAL A 194 27.25 -3.33 0.76
C VAL A 194 25.91 -4.06 0.75
N SER A 195 25.21 -4.13 -0.39
CA SER A 195 23.95 -4.86 -0.53
C SER A 195 24.16 -6.38 -0.45
N ALA A 196 25.22 -6.90 -1.06
CA ALA A 196 25.60 -8.32 -0.93
C ALA A 196 26.04 -8.69 0.49
N ALA A 197 26.74 -7.78 1.19
CA ALA A 197 27.10 -7.93 2.61
C ALA A 197 25.93 -7.60 3.56
N LYS A 198 25.01 -6.71 3.19
CA LYS A 198 23.81 -6.30 3.94
C LYS A 198 22.63 -7.26 3.82
N GLN A 199 22.69 -8.30 3.04
CA GLN A 199 21.77 -9.43 3.23
C GLN A 199 21.92 -10.07 4.62
N VAL A 200 22.96 -9.70 5.39
CA VAL A 200 23.26 -10.21 6.74
C VAL A 200 22.91 -9.19 7.85
N LEU A 201 22.77 -7.88 7.56
CA LEU A 201 22.50 -6.85 8.60
C LEU A 201 21.59 -5.77 8.04
N LEU A 202 20.28 -5.95 8.24
CA LEU A 202 19.29 -4.89 7.99
C LEU A 202 19.26 -3.93 9.20
N ASP A 203 19.96 -2.81 9.11
CA ASP A 203 19.75 -1.64 10.00
C ASP A 203 18.41 -0.91 9.72
N VAL A 204 17.59 -1.44 8.86
CA VAL A 204 16.26 -0.91 8.60
C VAL A 204 15.26 -1.71 9.43
N ILE A 205 14.63 -1.06 10.39
CA ILE A 205 13.50 -1.62 11.11
C ILE A 205 12.32 -1.63 10.12
N PRO A 206 11.87 -2.80 9.64
CA PRO A 206 10.71 -2.86 8.76
C PRO A 206 9.44 -2.49 9.55
N TYR A 207 8.40 -2.04 8.87
CA TYR A 207 7.08 -1.80 9.47
C TYR A 207 6.56 -3.04 10.23
N GLY A 208 6.80 -4.22 9.67
CA GLY A 208 6.52 -5.50 10.30
C GLY A 208 7.28 -6.61 9.60
N ARG A 209 7.67 -7.63 10.34
CA ARG A 209 8.28 -8.84 9.82
C ARG A 209 7.66 -10.03 10.53
N HIS A 210 7.14 -10.97 9.76
CA HIS A 210 6.68 -12.25 10.32
C HIS A 210 7.84 -13.05 10.90
N TYR A 211 7.54 -13.83 11.93
CA TYR A 211 8.42 -14.88 12.46
C TYR A 211 7.80 -16.23 12.09
N ILE A 212 8.55 -17.08 11.44
CA ILE A 212 8.17 -18.44 11.04
C ILE A 212 9.31 -19.35 11.41
N ASP A 213 9.05 -20.41 12.15
CA ASP A 213 10.02 -21.40 12.55
C ASP A 213 9.81 -22.75 11.85
N GLU A 214 10.63 -23.74 12.20
CA GLU A 214 10.58 -25.07 11.58
C GLU A 214 9.30 -25.84 11.92
N ASP A 215 8.67 -25.59 13.07
CA ASP A 215 7.41 -26.20 13.46
C ASP A 215 6.27 -25.67 12.59
N ASP A 216 6.25 -24.38 12.28
CA ASP A 216 5.33 -23.76 11.34
C ASP A 216 5.48 -24.37 9.93
N ILE A 217 6.72 -24.46 9.45
CA ILE A 217 7.05 -25.02 8.12
C ILE A 217 6.62 -26.49 8.06
N SER A 218 6.95 -27.29 9.07
CA SER A 218 6.58 -28.70 9.16
C SER A 218 5.07 -28.88 9.13
N SER A 219 4.33 -28.07 9.89
CA SER A 219 2.86 -28.13 9.93
C SER A 219 2.23 -27.86 8.56
N VAL A 220 2.78 -26.91 7.79
CA VAL A 220 2.33 -26.64 6.41
C VAL A 220 2.67 -27.80 5.48
N VAL A 221 3.90 -28.32 5.55
CA VAL A 221 4.35 -29.48 4.75
C VAL A 221 3.49 -30.72 5.01
N ASP A 222 3.12 -30.97 6.25
CA ASP A 222 2.25 -32.10 6.61
C ASP A 222 0.87 -31.99 5.99
N VAL A 223 0.28 -30.79 5.97
CA VAL A 223 -1.00 -30.57 5.28
C VAL A 223 -0.87 -30.77 3.77
N LEU A 224 0.21 -30.29 3.16
CA LEU A 224 0.47 -30.45 1.73
C LEU A 224 0.66 -31.91 1.33
N ARG A 225 1.31 -32.73 2.19
CA ARG A 225 1.62 -34.12 1.90
C ARG A 225 0.49 -35.09 2.26
N TYR A 226 -0.19 -34.84 3.37
CA TYR A 226 -1.05 -35.83 4.00
C TYR A 226 -2.45 -35.29 4.32
N GLY A 227 -2.67 -33.97 4.24
CA GLY A 227 -3.91 -33.33 4.66
C GLY A 227 -4.85 -33.00 3.50
N MET A 228 -6.01 -32.44 3.85
CA MET A 228 -6.95 -31.86 2.89
C MET A 228 -6.56 -30.38 2.66
N LEU A 229 -6.28 -30.03 1.40
CA LEU A 229 -5.86 -28.65 1.03
C LEU A 229 -7.01 -27.64 1.09
N THR A 230 -8.26 -28.10 0.96
CA THR A 230 -9.45 -27.26 1.00
C THR A 230 -10.48 -27.85 1.97
N GLN A 231 -11.16 -26.99 2.73
CA GLN A 231 -12.26 -27.39 3.63
C GLN A 231 -11.87 -28.51 4.63
N GLY A 232 -10.58 -28.61 4.96
CA GLY A 232 -10.04 -29.67 5.83
C GLY A 232 -10.20 -29.39 7.32
N PRO A 233 -9.88 -30.38 8.18
CA PRO A 233 -10.04 -30.29 9.64
C PRO A 233 -9.18 -29.18 10.27
N LYS A 234 -8.11 -28.75 9.62
CA LYS A 234 -7.24 -27.66 10.10
C LYS A 234 -7.96 -26.34 10.23
N ILE A 235 -8.97 -26.08 9.39
CA ILE A 235 -9.80 -24.87 9.49
C ILE A 235 -10.58 -24.91 10.82
N THR A 236 -11.29 -25.99 11.10
CA THR A 236 -12.06 -26.13 12.34
C THR A 236 -11.16 -26.11 13.58
N GLU A 237 -9.98 -26.74 13.51
CA GLU A 237 -8.99 -26.68 14.60
C GLU A 237 -8.56 -25.24 14.88
N PHE A 238 -8.29 -24.46 13.84
CA PHE A 238 -7.89 -23.06 13.94
C PHE A 238 -9.02 -22.18 14.49
N GLU A 239 -10.24 -22.34 13.98
CA GLU A 239 -11.43 -21.65 14.47
C GLU A 239 -11.65 -21.89 15.96
N ASN A 240 -11.60 -23.15 16.39
CA ASN A 240 -11.75 -23.52 17.80
C ASN A 240 -10.65 -22.95 18.70
N LYS A 241 -9.38 -22.96 18.22
CA LYS A 241 -8.26 -22.37 18.97
C LYS A 241 -8.43 -20.87 19.15
N VAL A 242 -8.84 -20.15 18.10
CA VAL A 242 -9.06 -18.70 18.19
C VAL A 242 -10.26 -18.41 19.09
N ALA A 243 -11.40 -19.07 18.89
CA ALA A 243 -12.58 -18.90 19.74
C ALA A 243 -12.28 -19.11 21.23
N ASN A 244 -11.58 -20.19 21.55
CA ASN A 244 -11.15 -20.48 22.92
C ASN A 244 -10.17 -19.45 23.47
N TYR A 245 -9.24 -18.96 22.64
CA TYR A 245 -8.24 -17.98 23.06
C TYR A 245 -8.86 -16.64 23.40
N VAL A 246 -9.80 -16.14 22.57
CA VAL A 246 -10.45 -14.85 22.80
C VAL A 246 -11.65 -14.95 23.75
N GLY A 247 -12.23 -16.13 23.92
CA GLY A 247 -13.39 -16.37 24.79
C GLY A 247 -14.74 -16.16 24.08
N SER A 248 -14.79 -16.29 22.74
CA SER A 248 -16.04 -16.28 21.97
C SER A 248 -16.64 -17.70 21.85
N LYS A 249 -17.95 -17.76 21.54
CA LYS A 249 -18.61 -19.05 21.28
C LYS A 249 -18.24 -19.65 19.94
N TYR A 250 -18.09 -18.80 18.92
CA TYR A 250 -17.86 -19.20 17.54
C TYR A 250 -16.77 -18.35 16.88
N ALA A 251 -16.07 -18.96 15.93
CA ALA A 251 -15.14 -18.29 15.05
C ALA A 251 -15.29 -18.87 13.63
N VAL A 252 -15.11 -18.05 12.60
CA VAL A 252 -15.19 -18.42 11.19
C VAL A 252 -13.95 -17.89 10.47
N ALA A 253 -13.09 -18.81 10.01
CA ALA A 253 -11.89 -18.49 9.26
C ALA A 253 -12.22 -18.15 7.80
N VAL A 254 -11.56 -17.14 7.25
CA VAL A 254 -11.72 -16.63 5.88
C VAL A 254 -10.37 -16.27 5.28
N ALA A 255 -10.35 -15.95 3.97
CA ALA A 255 -9.13 -15.72 3.21
C ALA A 255 -8.27 -14.55 3.73
N ASN A 256 -8.88 -13.49 4.24
CA ASN A 256 -8.19 -12.32 4.82
C ASN A 256 -9.17 -11.44 5.62
N GLY A 257 -8.64 -10.42 6.32
CA GLY A 257 -9.45 -9.50 7.10
C GLY A 257 -10.46 -8.70 6.25
N THR A 258 -10.13 -8.36 5.02
CA THR A 258 -11.05 -7.67 4.10
C THR A 258 -12.28 -8.55 3.77
N ALA A 259 -12.06 -9.84 3.50
CA ALA A 259 -13.14 -10.80 3.31
C ALA A 259 -13.98 -10.95 4.58
N ALA A 260 -13.35 -10.94 5.76
CA ALA A 260 -14.05 -10.99 7.04
C ALA A 260 -14.99 -9.80 7.23
N LEU A 261 -14.51 -8.58 6.99
CA LEU A 261 -15.33 -7.36 7.06
C LEU A 261 -16.49 -7.39 6.06
N HIS A 262 -16.23 -7.80 4.81
CA HIS A 262 -17.25 -7.92 3.78
C HIS A 262 -18.35 -8.93 4.19
N LEU A 263 -17.96 -10.12 4.65
CA LEU A 263 -18.92 -11.12 5.10
C LEU A 263 -19.71 -10.67 6.33
N ALA A 264 -19.10 -9.89 7.23
CA ALA A 264 -19.82 -9.30 8.36
C ALA A 264 -20.93 -8.34 7.88
N CYS A 265 -20.65 -7.47 6.89
CA CYS A 265 -21.68 -6.62 6.29
C CYS A 265 -22.81 -7.45 5.65
N MET A 266 -22.49 -8.51 4.91
CA MET A 266 -23.48 -9.40 4.30
C MET A 266 -24.31 -10.14 5.37
N ALA A 267 -23.69 -10.62 6.45
CA ALA A 267 -24.40 -11.32 7.53
C ALA A 267 -25.40 -10.41 8.27
N LEU A 268 -25.07 -9.12 8.39
CA LEU A 268 -25.95 -8.07 8.91
C LEU A 268 -27.02 -7.65 7.92
N LYS A 269 -26.93 -8.06 6.65
CA LYS A 269 -27.81 -7.64 5.55
C LYS A 269 -27.77 -6.13 5.28
N LEU A 270 -26.60 -5.50 5.44
CA LEU A 270 -26.41 -4.12 5.00
C LEU A 270 -26.54 -4.05 3.49
N GLY A 271 -27.13 -2.97 2.98
CA GLY A 271 -27.35 -2.80 1.56
C GLY A 271 -27.69 -1.36 1.17
N GLU A 272 -28.23 -1.21 -0.03
CA GLU A 272 -28.61 0.10 -0.57
C GLU A 272 -29.62 0.83 0.35
N GLY A 273 -29.33 2.09 0.64
CA GLY A 273 -30.10 2.93 1.58
C GLY A 273 -29.63 2.86 3.02
N ASP A 274 -28.84 1.87 3.41
CA ASP A 274 -28.26 1.79 4.75
C ASP A 274 -26.96 2.62 4.85
N GLU A 275 -26.68 3.09 6.06
CA GLU A 275 -25.45 3.79 6.41
C GLU A 275 -24.75 3.06 7.55
N ALA A 276 -23.40 3.04 7.53
CA ALA A 276 -22.62 2.51 8.65
C ALA A 276 -21.48 3.45 9.01
N ILE A 277 -21.26 3.61 10.32
CA ILE A 277 -20.27 4.51 10.90
C ILE A 277 -18.92 3.81 11.03
N THR A 278 -17.84 4.50 10.64
CA THR A 278 -16.46 4.12 10.97
C THR A 278 -15.56 5.35 11.12
N SER A 279 -14.30 5.15 11.47
CA SER A 279 -13.28 6.20 11.54
C SER A 279 -12.51 6.31 10.23
N PRO A 280 -12.06 7.52 9.81
CA PRO A 280 -11.14 7.68 8.68
C PRO A 280 -9.72 7.17 9.00
N ASN A 281 -9.37 7.00 10.27
CA ASN A 281 -8.08 6.47 10.70
C ASN A 281 -8.12 4.94 10.74
N THR A 282 -8.13 4.32 9.55
CA THR A 282 -8.23 2.88 9.38
C THR A 282 -7.57 2.43 8.07
N PHE A 283 -7.34 1.14 7.95
CA PHE A 283 -7.09 0.55 6.64
C PHE A 283 -8.38 0.63 5.80
N VAL A 284 -8.25 0.94 4.51
CA VAL A 284 -9.37 1.22 3.61
C VAL A 284 -10.45 0.11 3.57
N ALA A 285 -10.09 -1.13 3.93
CA ALA A 285 -11.02 -2.27 3.95
C ALA A 285 -12.23 -2.04 4.85
N THR A 286 -12.06 -1.36 6.00
CA THR A 286 -13.15 -1.11 6.95
C THR A 286 -14.23 -0.20 6.36
N SER A 287 -13.86 0.78 5.55
CA SER A 287 -14.83 1.63 4.84
C SER A 287 -15.35 0.97 3.57
N ASN A 288 -14.49 0.28 2.82
CA ASN A 288 -14.85 -0.32 1.55
C ASN A 288 -15.80 -1.51 1.70
N CYS A 289 -15.71 -2.28 2.79
CA CYS A 289 -16.62 -3.41 3.00
C CYS A 289 -18.10 -2.97 3.05
N ILE A 290 -18.38 -1.77 3.55
CA ILE A 290 -19.70 -1.15 3.57
C ILE A 290 -20.14 -0.82 2.14
N LEU A 291 -19.23 -0.26 1.33
CA LEU A 291 -19.51 0.07 -0.07
C LEU A 291 -19.71 -1.18 -0.93
N TYR A 292 -19.03 -2.30 -0.64
CA TYR A 292 -19.16 -3.55 -1.40
C TYR A 292 -20.60 -4.12 -1.38
N VAL A 293 -21.35 -3.85 -0.32
CA VAL A 293 -22.74 -4.29 -0.19
C VAL A 293 -23.76 -3.22 -0.62
N GLY A 294 -23.32 -2.08 -1.18
CA GLY A 294 -24.17 -0.99 -1.64
C GLY A 294 -24.60 -0.02 -0.53
N ALA A 295 -24.14 -0.20 0.69
CA ALA A 295 -24.40 0.73 1.79
C ALA A 295 -23.44 1.93 1.74
N LYS A 296 -23.71 2.99 2.49
CA LYS A 296 -22.92 4.21 2.54
C LYS A 296 -22.08 4.26 3.82
N THR A 297 -20.79 4.56 3.67
CA THR A 297 -19.90 4.81 4.80
C THR A 297 -20.06 6.24 5.32
N VAL A 298 -20.22 6.37 6.63
CA VAL A 298 -20.25 7.64 7.34
C VAL A 298 -19.04 7.72 8.24
N PHE A 299 -18.18 8.70 8.02
CA PHE A 299 -16.98 8.88 8.82
C PHE A 299 -17.23 9.75 10.05
N VAL A 300 -16.75 9.30 11.19
CA VAL A 300 -16.64 10.06 12.43
C VAL A 300 -15.16 10.25 12.75
N ASP A 301 -14.77 11.46 13.10
CA ASP A 301 -13.38 11.80 13.40
C ASP A 301 -12.85 11.02 14.62
N ILE A 302 -11.57 11.11 14.86
CA ILE A 302 -10.87 10.43 15.95
C ILE A 302 -10.73 11.31 17.20
N ASP A 303 -10.71 10.68 18.36
CA ASP A 303 -10.19 11.31 19.56
C ASP A 303 -8.67 11.47 19.46
N LYS A 304 -8.16 12.69 19.67
CA LYS A 304 -6.75 13.05 19.48
C LYS A 304 -5.78 12.35 20.44
N LYS A 305 -6.28 11.80 21.54
CA LYS A 305 -5.43 11.14 22.56
C LYS A 305 -5.28 9.65 22.27
N THR A 306 -6.38 9.01 21.86
CA THR A 306 -6.43 7.57 21.63
C THR A 306 -6.23 7.20 20.16
N LEU A 307 -6.47 8.13 19.21
CA LEU A 307 -6.52 7.93 17.78
C LEU A 307 -7.62 6.96 17.33
N ASN A 308 -8.47 6.53 18.25
CA ASN A 308 -9.67 5.74 18.00
C ASN A 308 -10.84 6.67 17.70
N ILE A 309 -11.94 6.10 17.19
CA ILE A 309 -13.16 6.86 16.86
C ILE A 309 -13.65 7.69 18.05
N ASP A 310 -14.04 8.94 17.81
CA ASP A 310 -14.60 9.84 18.82
C ASP A 310 -16.06 9.50 19.11
N ILE A 311 -16.31 8.91 20.28
CA ILE A 311 -17.62 8.41 20.68
C ILE A 311 -18.64 9.53 20.84
N ASP A 312 -18.23 10.72 21.27
CA ASP A 312 -19.15 11.86 21.47
C ASP A 312 -19.70 12.36 20.12
N GLN A 313 -18.93 12.21 19.04
CA GLN A 313 -19.36 12.50 17.69
C GLN A 313 -20.24 11.39 17.08
N ILE A 314 -20.08 10.13 17.47
CA ILE A 314 -20.92 9.01 17.01
C ILE A 314 -22.39 9.34 17.29
N GLU A 315 -22.73 9.75 18.51
CA GLU A 315 -24.11 10.02 18.87
C GLU A 315 -24.72 11.17 18.06
N GLN A 316 -23.95 12.23 17.78
CA GLN A 316 -24.38 13.34 16.94
C GLN A 316 -24.71 12.89 15.52
N VAL A 317 -23.87 12.01 14.96
CA VAL A 317 -24.07 11.45 13.61
C VAL A 317 -25.31 10.55 13.57
N ILE A 318 -25.51 9.69 14.57
CA ILE A 318 -26.72 8.85 14.66
C ILE A 318 -27.98 9.70 14.68
N GLN A 319 -27.99 10.80 15.42
CA GLN A 319 -29.14 11.72 15.50
C GLN A 319 -29.41 12.48 14.19
N SER A 320 -28.41 12.59 13.31
CA SER A 320 -28.52 13.29 12.04
C SER A 320 -29.07 12.44 10.88
N SER A 321 -29.11 11.11 11.02
CA SER A 321 -29.59 10.18 9.98
C SER A 321 -30.36 8.99 10.58
N ASN A 322 -31.50 8.69 10.00
CA ASN A 322 -32.30 7.51 10.36
C ASN A 322 -31.84 6.22 9.64
N ASN A 323 -30.83 6.32 8.79
CA ASN A 323 -30.37 5.20 7.96
C ASN A 323 -29.18 4.47 8.56
N ILE A 324 -28.62 4.95 9.67
CA ILE A 324 -27.51 4.26 10.36
C ILE A 324 -28.01 2.90 10.85
N ARG A 325 -27.27 1.84 10.47
CA ARG A 325 -27.56 0.44 10.86
C ARG A 325 -26.47 -0.20 11.68
N ALA A 326 -25.23 0.25 11.51
CA ALA A 326 -24.09 -0.37 12.17
C ALA A 326 -22.98 0.62 12.51
N ILE A 327 -22.14 0.23 13.50
CA ILE A 327 -20.92 0.93 13.86
C ILE A 327 -19.76 -0.06 13.67
N PHE A 328 -18.70 0.38 12.95
CA PHE A 328 -17.46 -0.35 12.74
C PHE A 328 -16.31 0.36 13.46
N PRO A 329 -16.18 0.20 14.79
CA PRO A 329 -15.04 0.74 15.53
C PRO A 329 -13.76 0.00 15.15
N VAL A 330 -12.66 0.75 14.99
CA VAL A 330 -11.35 0.22 14.66
C VAL A 330 -10.45 0.33 15.88
N HIS A 331 -9.88 -0.77 16.33
CA HIS A 331 -8.91 -0.79 17.44
C HIS A 331 -7.52 -0.39 16.90
N PHE A 332 -7.34 0.90 16.71
CA PHE A 332 -6.16 1.43 16.01
C PHE A 332 -4.87 1.08 16.75
N ALA A 333 -3.90 0.54 15.99
CA ALA A 333 -2.60 0.08 16.49
C ALA A 333 -2.70 -0.90 17.70
N GLY A 334 -3.82 -1.58 17.85
CA GLY A 334 -4.06 -2.56 18.92
C GLY A 334 -4.64 -1.98 20.21
N LEU A 335 -4.90 -0.67 20.28
CA LEU A 335 -5.58 -0.04 21.41
C LEU A 335 -7.10 -0.24 21.26
N PRO A 336 -7.79 -0.97 22.15
CA PRO A 336 -9.23 -1.11 22.08
C PRO A 336 -9.94 0.25 22.21
N CYS A 337 -11.03 0.42 21.45
CA CYS A 337 -11.98 1.50 21.67
C CYS A 337 -12.67 1.34 23.04
N ASP A 338 -13.28 2.40 23.55
CA ASP A 338 -14.20 2.29 24.70
C ASP A 338 -15.50 1.61 24.26
N MET A 339 -15.42 0.28 24.21
CA MET A 339 -16.50 -0.55 23.69
C MET A 339 -17.73 -0.56 24.58
N GLU A 340 -17.59 -0.28 25.87
CA GLU A 340 -18.72 -0.16 26.79
C GLU A 340 -19.63 1.00 26.38
N ARG A 341 -19.06 2.18 26.14
CA ARG A 341 -19.82 3.35 25.68
C ARG A 341 -20.41 3.15 24.28
N ILE A 342 -19.65 2.55 23.36
CA ILE A 342 -20.14 2.23 22.01
C ILE A 342 -21.33 1.27 22.10
N LYS A 343 -21.26 0.23 22.97
CA LYS A 343 -22.36 -0.72 23.20
C LYS A 343 -23.60 -0.04 23.75
N GLN A 344 -23.44 0.90 24.69
CA GLN A 344 -24.55 1.67 25.25
C GLN A 344 -25.28 2.46 24.14
N LEU A 345 -24.53 3.12 23.25
CA LEU A 345 -25.11 3.83 22.09
C LEU A 345 -25.80 2.85 21.13
N ALA A 346 -25.15 1.73 20.80
CA ALA A 346 -25.72 0.74 19.89
C ALA A 346 -27.04 0.17 20.42
N VAL A 347 -27.13 -0.15 21.71
CA VAL A 347 -28.37 -0.60 22.33
C VAL A 347 -29.44 0.49 22.31
N LYS A 348 -29.08 1.74 22.64
CA LYS A 348 -30.01 2.87 22.63
C LYS A 348 -30.67 3.13 21.27
N TYR A 349 -29.89 2.95 20.20
CA TYR A 349 -30.31 3.27 18.83
C TYR A 349 -30.58 2.03 17.97
N ASN A 350 -30.54 0.82 18.56
CA ASN A 350 -30.73 -0.47 17.88
C ASN A 350 -29.79 -0.68 16.67
N LEU A 351 -28.51 -0.49 16.89
CA LEU A 351 -27.46 -0.61 15.88
C LEU A 351 -26.63 -1.87 16.10
N ALA A 352 -26.15 -2.48 15.02
CA ALA A 352 -25.16 -3.56 15.10
C ALA A 352 -23.74 -3.00 15.31
N ILE A 353 -22.86 -3.82 15.91
CA ILE A 353 -21.45 -3.48 16.10
C ILE A 353 -20.58 -4.55 15.47
N VAL A 354 -19.67 -4.15 14.59
CA VAL A 354 -18.60 -4.99 14.04
C VAL A 354 -17.26 -4.39 14.39
N GLU A 355 -16.52 -5.01 15.29
CA GLU A 355 -15.18 -4.53 15.66
C GLU A 355 -14.17 -4.88 14.59
N ASP A 356 -13.45 -3.89 14.02
CA ASP A 356 -12.22 -4.16 13.27
C ASP A 356 -11.05 -4.24 14.25
N ALA A 357 -10.75 -5.46 14.66
CA ALA A 357 -9.66 -5.80 15.57
C ALA A 357 -8.44 -6.37 14.83
N SER A 358 -8.25 -5.99 13.56
CA SER A 358 -7.14 -6.48 12.73
C SER A 358 -5.74 -6.23 13.33
N HIS A 359 -5.62 -5.30 14.29
CA HIS A 359 -4.38 -5.01 15.02
C HIS A 359 -4.41 -5.46 16.48
N ALA A 360 -5.53 -5.99 16.96
CA ALA A 360 -5.80 -6.08 18.41
C ALA A 360 -5.89 -7.52 18.94
N LEU A 361 -5.48 -8.53 18.16
CA LEU A 361 -5.38 -9.90 18.68
C LEU A 361 -4.40 -9.94 19.87
N GLY A 362 -4.87 -10.38 21.03
CA GLY A 362 -4.10 -10.39 22.28
C GLY A 362 -4.31 -9.17 23.18
N ALA A 363 -4.92 -8.10 22.67
CA ALA A 363 -5.32 -6.96 23.49
C ALA A 363 -6.49 -7.31 24.45
N THR A 364 -6.63 -6.51 25.50
CA THR A 364 -7.71 -6.65 26.49
C THR A 364 -8.46 -5.33 26.63
N TYR A 365 -9.78 -5.44 26.84
CA TYR A 365 -10.58 -4.29 27.23
C TYR A 365 -10.26 -3.85 28.67
N ILE A 366 -10.85 -2.74 29.10
CA ILE A 366 -10.62 -2.16 30.44
C ILE A 366 -11.00 -3.15 31.56
N ASP A 367 -12.02 -4.00 31.33
CA ASP A 367 -12.47 -5.03 32.27
C ASP A 367 -11.57 -6.29 32.34
N GLY A 368 -10.47 -6.30 31.56
CA GLY A 368 -9.51 -7.39 31.46
C GLY A 368 -9.94 -8.51 30.53
N SER A 369 -11.13 -8.48 29.93
CA SER A 369 -11.56 -9.47 28.96
C SER A 369 -10.85 -9.24 27.60
N LYS A 370 -10.69 -10.31 26.80
CA LYS A 370 -9.93 -10.25 25.55
C LYS A 370 -10.75 -9.67 24.42
N VAL A 371 -10.10 -8.86 23.59
CA VAL A 371 -10.65 -8.45 22.29
C VAL A 371 -10.94 -9.66 21.45
N GLY A 372 -12.11 -9.67 20.81
CA GLY A 372 -12.61 -10.84 20.06
C GLY A 372 -13.59 -11.73 20.81
N ASN A 373 -13.82 -11.49 22.12
CA ASN A 373 -14.79 -12.25 22.91
C ASN A 373 -16.27 -11.91 22.59
N CYS A 374 -16.49 -10.84 21.79
CA CYS A 374 -17.82 -10.36 21.39
C CYS A 374 -18.76 -10.07 22.57
N GLN A 375 -18.22 -9.59 23.68
CA GLN A 375 -19.04 -9.13 24.82
C GLN A 375 -19.73 -7.81 24.51
N TYR A 376 -19.06 -6.95 23.75
CA TYR A 376 -19.51 -5.60 23.42
C TYR A 376 -20.03 -5.47 21.98
N SER A 377 -19.85 -6.47 21.14
CA SER A 377 -20.18 -6.43 19.72
C SER A 377 -20.95 -7.66 19.26
N ASP A 378 -21.52 -7.58 18.07
CA ASP A 378 -22.16 -8.71 17.40
C ASP A 378 -21.10 -9.59 16.71
N MET A 379 -20.07 -8.97 16.19
CA MET A 379 -18.94 -9.64 15.55
C MET A 379 -17.63 -8.87 15.78
N THR A 380 -16.52 -9.62 15.83
CA THR A 380 -15.17 -9.03 15.83
C THR A 380 -14.36 -9.65 14.70
N VAL A 381 -13.68 -8.82 13.93
CA VAL A 381 -12.82 -9.20 12.80
C VAL A 381 -11.36 -9.16 13.19
N LEU A 382 -10.64 -10.25 12.91
CA LEU A 382 -9.20 -10.40 13.11
C LEU A 382 -8.50 -10.62 11.75
N SER A 383 -7.24 -10.23 11.65
CA SER A 383 -6.42 -10.40 10.45
C SER A 383 -5.12 -11.13 10.77
N PHE A 384 -4.70 -12.03 9.87
CA PHE A 384 -3.46 -12.80 9.95
C PHE A 384 -2.52 -12.52 8.77
N HIS A 385 -2.64 -11.31 8.18
CA HIS A 385 -1.68 -10.80 7.20
C HIS A 385 -0.25 -10.72 7.80
N PRO A 386 0.84 -10.84 7.02
CA PRO A 386 2.23 -10.88 7.51
C PRO A 386 2.66 -9.76 8.45
N VAL A 387 2.02 -8.59 8.40
CA VAL A 387 2.32 -7.45 9.28
C VAL A 387 1.55 -7.47 10.60
N LYS A 388 0.71 -8.49 10.85
CA LYS A 388 -0.09 -8.61 12.08
C LYS A 388 0.67 -9.41 13.15
N GLY A 389 0.14 -9.43 14.37
CA GLY A 389 0.75 -10.12 15.51
C GLY A 389 0.96 -11.62 15.28
N ILE A 390 0.06 -12.26 14.53
CA ILE A 390 0.21 -13.65 14.06
C ILE A 390 0.06 -13.62 12.53
N SER A 391 0.98 -14.28 11.82
CA SER A 391 1.00 -14.34 10.36
C SER A 391 0.63 -15.73 9.86
N ALA A 392 -0.33 -15.79 8.93
CA ALA A 392 -0.66 -16.99 8.17
C ALA A 392 -0.37 -16.83 6.67
N GLY A 393 0.42 -15.81 6.27
CA GLY A 393 0.60 -15.41 4.88
C GLY A 393 -0.60 -14.58 4.41
N GLU A 394 -1.76 -15.18 4.32
CA GLU A 394 -3.08 -14.53 4.25
C GLU A 394 -4.00 -15.23 5.23
N GLY A 395 -4.95 -14.51 5.79
CA GLY A 395 -5.94 -15.06 6.70
C GLY A 395 -6.76 -13.98 7.40
N GLY A 396 -7.99 -14.32 7.71
CA GLY A 396 -8.91 -13.54 8.51
C GLY A 396 -9.77 -14.44 9.39
N MET A 397 -10.39 -13.83 10.39
CA MET A 397 -11.33 -14.53 11.28
C MET A 397 -12.44 -13.58 11.66
N ILE A 398 -13.66 -14.13 11.78
CA ILE A 398 -14.77 -13.42 12.38
C ILE A 398 -15.17 -14.20 13.62
N THR A 399 -15.19 -13.57 14.79
CA THR A 399 -15.73 -14.18 16.02
C THR A 399 -17.11 -13.63 16.30
N THR A 400 -17.96 -14.44 16.94
CA THR A 400 -19.31 -14.05 17.35
C THR A 400 -19.83 -14.94 18.46
N ASN A 401 -20.79 -14.44 19.25
CA ASN A 401 -21.54 -15.22 20.23
C ASN A 401 -22.96 -15.59 19.76
N ASP A 402 -23.36 -15.04 18.59
CA ASP A 402 -24.66 -15.28 17.98
C ASP A 402 -24.60 -16.46 17.01
N GLU A 403 -25.37 -17.52 17.30
CA GLU A 403 -25.42 -18.72 16.47
C GLU A 403 -25.97 -18.46 15.07
N LEU A 404 -26.90 -17.51 14.92
CA LEU A 404 -27.48 -17.19 13.63
C LEU A 404 -26.47 -16.49 12.73
N LEU A 405 -25.70 -15.56 13.28
CA LEU A 405 -24.59 -14.91 12.55
C LEU A 405 -23.51 -15.94 12.19
N TYR A 406 -23.13 -16.82 13.13
CA TYR A 406 -22.17 -17.89 12.86
C TYR A 406 -22.60 -18.77 11.66
N ARG A 407 -23.87 -19.20 11.65
CA ARG A 407 -24.40 -20.03 10.55
C ARG A 407 -24.38 -19.29 9.22
N LYS A 408 -24.82 -18.01 9.19
CA LYS A 408 -24.75 -17.18 7.98
C LYS A 408 -23.32 -17.04 7.46
N LEU A 409 -22.37 -16.71 8.34
CA LEU A 409 -20.97 -16.54 7.98
C LEU A 409 -20.35 -17.84 7.42
N THR A 410 -20.67 -18.99 8.02
CA THR A 410 -20.19 -20.29 7.56
C THR A 410 -20.69 -20.62 6.14
N ILE A 411 -21.94 -20.28 5.83
CA ILE A 411 -22.52 -20.46 4.51
C ILE A 411 -21.90 -19.48 3.51
N LEU A 412 -21.86 -18.19 3.84
CA LEU A 412 -21.32 -17.14 2.99
C LEU A 412 -19.84 -17.38 2.64
N ARG A 413 -19.04 -17.88 3.59
CA ARG A 413 -17.65 -18.28 3.36
C ARG A 413 -17.50 -19.38 2.31
N SER A 414 -18.48 -20.26 2.20
CA SER A 414 -18.45 -21.46 1.36
C SER A 414 -19.41 -21.38 0.19
N HIS A 415 -19.32 -20.31 -0.59
CA HIS A 415 -20.07 -20.09 -1.83
C HIS A 415 -21.60 -20.00 -1.67
N GLY A 416 -22.12 -19.85 -0.46
CA GLY A 416 -23.56 -19.90 -0.20
C GLY A 416 -24.15 -21.31 -0.25
N ILE A 417 -23.31 -22.35 -0.26
CA ILE A 417 -23.73 -23.77 -0.37
C ILE A 417 -23.83 -24.38 1.02
N THR A 418 -24.93 -25.14 1.26
CA THR A 418 -25.11 -25.94 2.47
C THR A 418 -25.14 -27.43 2.11
N LYS A 419 -24.53 -28.25 2.98
CA LYS A 419 -24.70 -29.71 2.93
C LYS A 419 -25.78 -30.11 3.93
N GLY A 420 -27.06 -30.08 3.54
CA GLY A 420 -28.18 -30.49 4.41
C GLY A 420 -29.42 -29.60 4.25
N ASN A 421 -30.53 -29.96 4.86
CA ASN A 421 -31.81 -29.23 4.85
C ASN A 421 -31.71 -27.95 5.70
N PHE A 422 -31.03 -26.96 5.21
CA PHE A 422 -30.88 -25.70 5.90
C PHE A 422 -31.59 -24.57 5.13
N GLU A 423 -32.67 -24.06 5.70
CA GLU A 423 -33.33 -22.87 5.19
C GLU A 423 -32.54 -21.61 5.57
N PHE A 424 -32.26 -20.76 4.61
CA PHE A 424 -31.70 -19.44 4.85
C PHE A 424 -32.76 -18.59 5.57
N PRO A 425 -32.57 -18.17 6.82
CA PRO A 425 -33.56 -17.34 7.49
C PRO A 425 -33.73 -16.02 6.72
N GLY A 426 -34.90 -15.88 6.08
CA GLY A 426 -35.31 -14.65 5.38
C GLY A 426 -34.78 -14.49 3.95
N VAL A 427 -34.35 -15.55 3.29
CA VAL A 427 -34.13 -15.60 1.83
C VAL A 427 -34.92 -16.80 1.30
N SER A 428 -36.02 -16.56 0.59
CA SER A 428 -36.61 -17.56 -0.28
C SER A 428 -35.69 -17.69 -1.49
N LEU A 429 -34.95 -18.77 -1.58
CA LEU A 429 -34.25 -19.15 -2.81
C LEU A 429 -35.29 -19.50 -3.88
N PRO A 430 -35.10 -19.05 -5.13
CA PRO A 430 -35.92 -19.54 -6.23
C PRO A 430 -35.83 -21.07 -6.31
N ASP A 431 -36.96 -21.77 -6.53
CA ASP A 431 -37.09 -23.23 -6.52
C ASP A 431 -36.16 -23.97 -7.52
N ASN A 432 -35.39 -23.27 -8.32
CA ASN A 432 -34.49 -23.78 -9.37
C ASN A 432 -33.01 -23.61 -9.06
N LEU A 433 -32.62 -23.22 -7.82
CA LEU A 433 -31.23 -23.13 -7.35
C LEU A 433 -30.89 -24.28 -6.36
N LEU A 434 -31.32 -25.47 -6.66
CA LEU A 434 -30.80 -26.71 -6.08
C LEU A 434 -29.67 -27.23 -6.98
N ILE A 435 -28.43 -26.93 -6.63
CA ILE A 435 -27.28 -27.66 -7.14
C ILE A 435 -26.73 -28.55 -6.01
#